data_8964f8e3be58c1bd41aa061354d36d0a
#
_entry.id   8964f8e3be58c1bd41aa061354d36d0a
#
_cell.length_a   1.000
_cell.length_b   1.000
_cell.length_c   1.000
_cell.angle_alpha   90.00
_cell.angle_beta   90.00
_cell.angle_gamma   90.00
#
_symmetry.space_group_name_H-M   'P 1'
#
loop_
_entity.id
_entity.type
_entity.pdbx_description
1 polymer ?
#
loop_
_entity_poly.entity_id
_entity_poly.type
_entity_poly.pdbx_seq_one_letter_code
_entity_poly.pdbx_strand_id
1 'polypeptide(L)'
;MKKSNKISTFVLSTLFLCIFTACQPEYSVLPPVPEQKPITDANQMVIYECNERLFAEAEAFKAIEVYIPTLVDMGVNVLWLMPIHPIGADSKAVGSPYCVKDYTVINPAFGTMDDLKHLVNTAHEHQMRVMLDWIANHTSWDNRWVTAHSDWYQPAQTADEKQWADVTFLNYDMQVVCDTMQACMLYWVNEAGIDGFRCDYAQGVPLSFWKSTISAIRAKKSDALMLAETSDVAHYDAGFDLLYSWSYMYAVEGLYSGSGTFGSLLSAHTSEYNSTPEDKDRMRYVTTHDESATAGPGTFYHSPQGELSAFCLTAFLSGVPMIYSSQELGNMNAINFFNYNIMDFKAENDTRTALKQLMKVYHETAHLRGGSRITGSLNTKVHYIEYSDEQETMIVICNTSGKKQDVKLPMKHQGHEMSDLLTGASVSLETIITLAPYEYKIYKY
;
A
#
# COMPACT_ATOMS: atom_id res chain seq x y z
N MET A 1 -28.13 -50.57 -87.86
CA MET A 1 -28.68 -49.60 -86.88
C MET A 1 -28.65 -50.25 -85.48
N LYS A 2 -27.69 -49.92 -84.65
CA LYS A 2 -27.53 -50.48 -83.28
C LYS A 2 -27.70 -49.34 -82.25
N LYS A 3 -28.72 -49.40 -81.40
CA LYS A 3 -28.96 -48.51 -80.27
C LYS A 3 -28.02 -48.96 -79.16
N SER A 4 -27.19 -48.01 -78.67
CA SER A 4 -26.36 -48.17 -77.47
C SER A 4 -27.13 -47.72 -76.22
N ASN A 5 -27.34 -48.62 -75.27
CA ASN A 5 -27.81 -48.30 -73.92
C ASN A 5 -26.66 -47.91 -73.02
N LYS A 6 -26.67 -46.68 -72.50
CA LYS A 6 -25.75 -46.27 -71.43
C LYS A 6 -26.46 -46.57 -70.09
N ILE A 7 -25.86 -47.45 -69.32
CA ILE A 7 -26.22 -47.70 -67.94
C ILE A 7 -25.44 -46.64 -67.09
N SER A 8 -26.21 -45.85 -66.36
CA SER A 8 -25.68 -44.87 -65.45
C SER A 8 -25.50 -45.49 -64.05
N THR A 9 -24.27 -45.66 -63.60
CA THR A 9 -23.99 -46.15 -62.25
C THR A 9 -23.98 -44.97 -61.26
N PHE A 10 -24.97 -44.98 -60.37
CA PHE A 10 -24.98 -44.03 -59.25
C PHE A 10 -24.07 -44.56 -58.16
N VAL A 11 -22.99 -43.88 -57.91
CA VAL A 11 -22.12 -44.12 -56.75
C VAL A 11 -22.66 -43.23 -55.61
N LEU A 12 -23.23 -43.87 -54.58
CA LEU A 12 -23.69 -43.23 -53.35
C LEU A 12 -22.46 -43.03 -52.44
N SER A 13 -21.96 -41.77 -52.41
CA SER A 13 -20.87 -41.37 -51.50
C SER A 13 -21.49 -41.04 -50.16
N THR A 14 -21.34 -41.92 -49.16
CA THR A 14 -21.75 -41.66 -47.77
C THR A 14 -20.65 -40.83 -47.10
N LEU A 15 -20.95 -39.55 -46.94
CA LEU A 15 -20.07 -38.62 -46.17
C LEU A 15 -20.30 -38.88 -44.68
N PHE A 16 -19.31 -39.49 -44.03
CA PHE A 16 -19.26 -39.59 -42.55
C PHE A 16 -18.86 -38.23 -41.99
N LEU A 17 -19.83 -37.47 -41.48
CA LEU A 17 -19.59 -36.22 -40.76
C LEU A 17 -19.19 -36.57 -39.34
N CYS A 18 -17.88 -36.64 -39.06
CA CYS A 18 -17.36 -36.65 -37.68
C CYS A 18 -17.63 -35.29 -37.04
N ILE A 19 -18.67 -35.22 -36.21
CA ILE A 19 -18.88 -34.09 -35.33
C ILE A 19 -17.86 -34.21 -34.19
N PHE A 20 -16.72 -33.47 -34.30
CA PHE A 20 -15.86 -33.20 -33.17
C PHE A 20 -16.62 -32.21 -32.28
N THR A 21 -17.29 -32.67 -31.25
CA THR A 21 -17.65 -31.84 -30.10
C THR A 21 -16.36 -31.51 -29.36
N ALA A 22 -15.73 -30.39 -29.74
CA ALA A 22 -14.74 -29.78 -28.91
C ALA A 22 -15.43 -29.37 -27.61
N CYS A 23 -15.09 -30.02 -26.50
CA CYS A 23 -15.38 -29.45 -25.16
C CYS A 23 -14.71 -28.10 -25.13
N GLN A 24 -15.45 -27.04 -25.30
CA GLN A 24 -15.02 -25.72 -24.90
C GLN A 24 -14.97 -25.74 -23.37
N PRO A 25 -13.86 -25.31 -22.73
CA PRO A 25 -13.89 -25.10 -21.30
C PRO A 25 -15.03 -24.11 -20.99
N GLU A 26 -15.94 -24.49 -20.10
CA GLU A 26 -16.89 -23.55 -19.53
C GLU A 26 -16.08 -22.48 -18.83
N TYR A 27 -15.95 -21.34 -19.46
CA TYR A 27 -15.54 -20.13 -18.75
C TYR A 27 -16.67 -19.85 -17.76
N SER A 28 -16.44 -20.14 -16.49
CA SER A 28 -17.29 -19.63 -15.42
C SER A 28 -17.22 -18.10 -15.50
N VAL A 29 -18.30 -17.49 -15.98
CA VAL A 29 -18.45 -16.03 -15.90
C VAL A 29 -18.46 -15.72 -14.41
N LEU A 30 -17.37 -15.13 -13.91
CA LEU A 30 -17.33 -14.66 -12.54
C LEU A 30 -18.53 -13.73 -12.31
N PRO A 31 -19.21 -13.84 -11.17
CA PRO A 31 -20.30 -12.93 -10.85
C PRO A 31 -19.82 -11.48 -10.95
N PRO A 32 -20.69 -10.55 -11.33
CA PRO A 32 -20.30 -9.14 -11.38
C PRO A 32 -19.77 -8.72 -10.01
N VAL A 33 -18.59 -8.10 -10.02
CA VAL A 33 -17.96 -7.54 -8.81
C VAL A 33 -18.94 -6.57 -8.17
N PRO A 34 -19.19 -6.65 -6.84
CA PRO A 34 -20.03 -5.68 -6.15
C PRO A 34 -19.52 -4.26 -6.40
N GLU A 35 -20.43 -3.33 -6.69
CA GLU A 35 -20.07 -1.93 -6.85
C GLU A 35 -19.46 -1.43 -5.53
N GLN A 36 -18.17 -1.11 -5.54
CA GLN A 36 -17.48 -0.59 -4.38
C GLN A 36 -18.00 0.81 -4.05
N LYS A 37 -18.32 1.05 -2.80
CA LYS A 37 -18.50 2.42 -2.33
C LYS A 37 -17.12 3.09 -2.33
N PRO A 38 -16.93 4.23 -3.00
CA PRO A 38 -15.68 4.94 -2.94
C PRO A 38 -15.32 5.24 -1.47
N ILE A 39 -14.08 4.93 -1.08
CA ILE A 39 -13.54 5.46 0.19
C ILE A 39 -13.21 6.91 -0.12
N THR A 40 -14.17 7.80 0.13
CA THR A 40 -14.06 9.23 -0.19
C THR A 40 -13.39 10.02 0.93
N ASP A 41 -13.25 9.41 2.12
CA ASP A 41 -12.67 10.04 3.30
C ASP A 41 -11.30 9.42 3.62
N ALA A 42 -10.24 10.19 3.45
CA ALA A 42 -8.88 9.81 3.82
C ALA A 42 -8.76 9.39 5.29
N ASN A 43 -9.62 9.96 6.18
CA ASN A 43 -9.67 9.58 7.59
C ASN A 43 -10.15 8.14 7.84
N GLN A 44 -10.68 7.45 6.83
CA GLN A 44 -11.08 6.05 6.93
C GLN A 44 -10.16 5.11 6.14
N MET A 45 -9.18 5.64 5.43
CA MET A 45 -8.25 4.84 4.63
C MET A 45 -7.14 4.26 5.51
N VAL A 46 -6.85 2.97 5.32
CA VAL A 46 -5.71 2.27 5.91
C VAL A 46 -5.08 1.40 4.82
N ILE A 47 -3.83 1.67 4.49
CA ILE A 47 -3.08 0.97 3.44
C ILE A 47 -2.29 -0.17 4.07
N TYR A 48 -2.22 -1.31 3.38
CA TYR A 48 -1.29 -2.39 3.69
C TYR A 48 -0.36 -2.60 2.50
N GLU A 49 0.92 -2.31 2.68
CA GLU A 49 1.98 -2.60 1.72
C GLU A 49 2.34 -4.09 1.83
N CYS A 50 1.98 -4.84 0.80
CA CYS A 50 2.11 -6.29 0.75
C CYS A 50 3.34 -6.70 -0.06
N ASN A 51 4.29 -7.34 0.60
CA ASN A 51 5.42 -7.98 -0.04
C ASN A 51 5.11 -9.47 -0.28
N GLU A 52 4.84 -9.84 -1.53
CA GLU A 52 4.46 -11.19 -1.94
C GLU A 52 5.48 -12.25 -1.55
N ARG A 53 6.78 -11.86 -1.50
CA ARG A 53 7.90 -12.74 -1.16
C ARG A 53 7.97 -13.16 0.32
N LEU A 54 7.09 -12.58 1.14
CA LEU A 54 6.93 -12.99 2.55
C LEU A 54 5.85 -14.06 2.69
N PHE A 55 4.93 -14.19 1.72
CA PHE A 55 3.77 -15.09 1.80
C PHE A 55 4.05 -16.48 1.25
N ALA A 56 4.68 -16.58 0.07
CA ALA A 56 5.00 -17.87 -0.55
C ALA A 56 6.12 -17.74 -1.61
N GLU A 57 6.87 -18.84 -1.84
CA GLU A 57 7.83 -18.94 -2.94
C GLU A 57 7.16 -19.21 -4.29
N ALA A 58 5.91 -19.72 -4.26
CA ALA A 58 5.08 -19.95 -5.43
C ALA A 58 3.61 -19.70 -5.08
N GLU A 59 2.80 -19.29 -6.08
CA GLU A 59 1.37 -19.01 -5.92
C GLU A 59 1.08 -17.96 -4.83
N ALA A 60 1.92 -16.92 -4.73
CA ALA A 60 1.82 -15.92 -3.66
C ALA A 60 0.46 -15.23 -3.64
N PHE A 61 -0.17 -14.98 -4.80
CA PHE A 61 -1.52 -14.37 -4.84
C PHE A 61 -2.56 -15.20 -4.12
N LYS A 62 -2.53 -16.53 -4.22
CA LYS A 62 -3.44 -17.40 -3.47
C LYS A 62 -3.18 -17.35 -1.96
N ALA A 63 -1.91 -17.25 -1.55
CA ALA A 63 -1.58 -17.12 -0.13
C ALA A 63 -2.06 -15.78 0.44
N ILE A 64 -1.92 -14.68 -0.32
CA ILE A 64 -2.41 -13.34 0.05
C ILE A 64 -3.95 -13.31 0.06
N GLU A 65 -4.60 -13.91 -0.94
CA GLU A 65 -6.06 -14.00 -1.01
C GLU A 65 -6.65 -14.63 0.27
N VAL A 66 -6.07 -15.72 0.74
CA VAL A 66 -6.45 -16.37 2.02
C VAL A 66 -6.26 -15.43 3.21
N TYR A 67 -5.34 -14.47 3.13
CA TYR A 67 -5.04 -13.51 4.21
C TYR A 67 -5.94 -12.27 4.20
N ILE A 68 -6.65 -11.97 3.12
CA ILE A 68 -7.55 -10.80 3.01
C ILE A 68 -8.51 -10.66 4.19
N PRO A 69 -9.23 -11.69 4.67
CA PRO A 69 -10.11 -11.55 5.84
C PRO A 69 -9.37 -11.08 7.10
N THR A 70 -8.11 -11.48 7.28
CA THR A 70 -7.28 -11.02 8.41
C THR A 70 -6.91 -9.54 8.27
N LEU A 71 -6.60 -9.08 7.05
CA LEU A 71 -6.35 -7.67 6.77
C LEU A 71 -7.60 -6.81 7.04
N VAL A 72 -8.77 -7.28 6.62
CA VAL A 72 -10.06 -6.63 6.93
C VAL A 72 -10.30 -6.52 8.43
N ASP A 73 -10.05 -7.60 9.18
CA ASP A 73 -10.13 -7.59 10.64
C ASP A 73 -9.13 -6.60 11.29
N MET A 74 -8.01 -6.34 10.63
CA MET A 74 -7.06 -5.30 11.04
C MET A 74 -7.46 -3.89 10.59
N GLY A 75 -8.63 -3.73 9.98
CA GLY A 75 -9.12 -2.44 9.50
C GLY A 75 -8.49 -1.96 8.20
N VAL A 76 -7.73 -2.80 7.50
CA VAL A 76 -7.15 -2.48 6.19
C VAL A 76 -8.24 -2.43 5.14
N ASN A 77 -8.22 -1.41 4.28
CA ASN A 77 -9.16 -1.25 3.18
C ASN A 77 -8.50 -0.85 1.85
N VAL A 78 -7.16 -0.79 1.83
CA VAL A 78 -6.35 -0.64 0.61
C VAL A 78 -5.19 -1.62 0.68
N LEU A 79 -5.12 -2.56 -0.25
CA LEU A 79 -4.02 -3.49 -0.44
C LEU A 79 -3.11 -2.95 -1.55
N TRP A 80 -1.87 -2.58 -1.20
CA TRP A 80 -0.85 -2.22 -2.17
C TRP A 80 0.06 -3.44 -2.35
N LEU A 81 -0.01 -4.08 -3.53
CA LEU A 81 0.91 -5.16 -3.94
C LEU A 81 2.22 -4.56 -4.41
N MET A 82 3.35 -5.00 -3.87
CA MET A 82 4.67 -4.66 -4.37
C MET A 82 4.82 -5.09 -5.84
N PRO A 83 5.94 -4.80 -6.56
CA PRO A 83 6.00 -5.06 -8.00
C PRO A 83 5.75 -6.53 -8.36
N ILE A 84 4.69 -6.76 -9.14
CA ILE A 84 4.19 -8.11 -9.51
C ILE A 84 4.81 -8.64 -10.80
N HIS A 85 5.67 -7.87 -11.46
CA HIS A 85 6.21 -8.19 -12.77
C HIS A 85 7.40 -9.16 -12.70
N PRO A 86 7.73 -9.86 -13.81
CA PRO A 86 9.01 -10.57 -13.93
C PRO A 86 10.16 -9.58 -13.77
N ILE A 87 11.18 -9.99 -13.05
CA ILE A 87 12.38 -9.18 -12.80
C ILE A 87 13.48 -9.50 -13.81
N GLY A 88 14.42 -8.56 -13.98
CA GLY A 88 15.62 -8.77 -14.79
C GLY A 88 16.44 -9.96 -14.34
N ALA A 89 17.03 -10.68 -15.32
CA ALA A 89 17.83 -11.87 -15.11
C ALA A 89 19.16 -11.84 -15.87
N ASP A 90 19.57 -10.66 -16.35
CA ASP A 90 20.85 -10.48 -17.03
C ASP A 90 22.05 -10.42 -16.06
N SER A 91 23.25 -10.18 -16.58
CA SER A 91 24.45 -10.13 -15.76
C SER A 91 24.55 -8.95 -14.77
N LYS A 92 23.66 -7.99 -14.86
CA LYS A 92 23.56 -6.83 -13.95
C LYS A 92 22.47 -6.98 -12.91
N ALA A 93 21.59 -7.98 -13.08
CA ALA A 93 20.44 -8.19 -12.20
C ALA A 93 20.89 -8.51 -10.77
N VAL A 94 20.28 -7.82 -9.81
CA VAL A 94 20.53 -8.01 -8.36
C VAL A 94 19.37 -8.71 -7.65
N GLY A 95 18.31 -9.06 -8.38
CA GLY A 95 17.10 -9.69 -7.83
C GLY A 95 16.04 -8.66 -7.34
N SER A 96 16.25 -7.38 -7.65
CA SER A 96 15.31 -6.33 -7.26
C SER A 96 13.95 -6.51 -7.93
N PRO A 97 12.83 -6.47 -7.19
CA PRO A 97 11.49 -6.43 -7.76
C PRO A 97 11.23 -5.17 -8.59
N TYR A 98 11.99 -4.11 -8.38
CA TYR A 98 11.91 -2.85 -9.12
C TYR A 98 12.65 -2.89 -10.47
N CYS A 99 13.31 -3.99 -10.80
CA CYS A 99 13.99 -4.21 -12.08
C CYS A 99 13.06 -4.92 -13.07
N VAL A 100 12.07 -4.17 -13.62
CA VAL A 100 10.96 -4.73 -14.41
C VAL A 100 11.40 -5.21 -15.79
N LYS A 101 11.14 -6.50 -16.07
CA LYS A 101 11.45 -7.13 -17.36
C LYS A 101 10.32 -7.03 -18.38
N ASP A 102 9.06 -7.12 -17.95
CA ASP A 102 7.88 -6.95 -18.82
C ASP A 102 6.71 -6.41 -18.01
N TYR A 103 6.18 -5.27 -18.47
CA TYR A 103 5.08 -4.57 -17.78
C TYR A 103 3.70 -5.19 -17.95
N THR A 104 3.55 -6.19 -18.82
CA THR A 104 2.27 -6.82 -19.13
C THR A 104 2.18 -8.28 -18.69
N VAL A 105 3.20 -8.75 -17.96
CA VAL A 105 3.31 -10.14 -17.50
C VAL A 105 3.41 -10.17 -15.98
N ILE A 106 2.78 -11.16 -15.38
CA ILE A 106 2.92 -11.47 -13.95
C ILE A 106 4.16 -12.32 -13.73
N ASN A 107 4.88 -12.09 -12.64
CA ASN A 107 5.96 -12.98 -12.20
C ASN A 107 5.40 -14.39 -11.96
N PRO A 108 5.90 -15.43 -12.66
CA PRO A 108 5.34 -16.78 -12.55
C PRO A 108 5.32 -17.35 -11.12
N ALA A 109 6.18 -16.86 -10.24
CA ALA A 109 6.18 -17.27 -8.83
C ALA A 109 4.96 -16.76 -8.07
N PHE A 110 4.34 -15.67 -8.52
CA PHE A 110 3.18 -15.08 -7.81
C PHE A 110 1.85 -15.70 -8.26
N GLY A 111 1.79 -16.24 -9.47
CA GLY A 111 0.59 -16.88 -10.03
C GLY A 111 0.32 -16.45 -11.47
N THR A 112 -0.94 -16.57 -11.85
CA THR A 112 -1.47 -16.24 -13.18
C THR A 112 -2.31 -14.97 -13.14
N MET A 113 -2.76 -14.48 -14.30
CA MET A 113 -3.74 -13.39 -14.39
C MET A 113 -5.07 -13.78 -13.72
N ASP A 114 -5.48 -15.04 -13.82
CA ASP A 114 -6.70 -15.52 -13.18
C ASP A 114 -6.54 -15.52 -11.64
N ASP A 115 -5.38 -15.91 -11.11
CA ASP A 115 -5.10 -15.84 -9.68
C ASP A 115 -5.13 -14.41 -9.17
N LEU A 116 -4.57 -13.44 -9.92
CA LEU A 116 -4.65 -12.02 -9.57
C LEU A 116 -6.10 -11.51 -9.61
N LYS A 117 -6.87 -11.88 -10.63
CA LYS A 117 -8.30 -11.51 -10.72
C LYS A 117 -9.10 -12.07 -9.55
N HIS A 118 -8.82 -13.30 -9.13
CA HIS A 118 -9.44 -13.89 -7.94
C HIS A 118 -9.10 -13.08 -6.68
N LEU A 119 -7.83 -12.76 -6.47
CA LEU A 119 -7.40 -11.94 -5.35
C LEU A 119 -8.10 -10.57 -5.34
N VAL A 120 -8.13 -9.88 -6.49
CA VAL A 120 -8.79 -8.58 -6.62
C VAL A 120 -10.29 -8.69 -6.32
N ASN A 121 -10.97 -9.71 -6.86
CA ASN A 121 -12.40 -9.92 -6.59
C ASN A 121 -12.66 -10.21 -5.10
N THR A 122 -11.85 -11.06 -4.47
CA THR A 122 -11.96 -11.35 -3.03
C THR A 122 -11.74 -10.07 -2.20
N ALA A 123 -10.76 -9.24 -2.56
CA ALA A 123 -10.56 -7.95 -1.91
C ALA A 123 -11.80 -7.04 -2.07
N HIS A 124 -12.36 -6.96 -3.27
CA HIS A 124 -13.56 -6.18 -3.57
C HIS A 124 -14.80 -6.68 -2.82
N GLU A 125 -14.99 -7.98 -2.67
CA GLU A 125 -16.07 -8.56 -1.86
C GLU A 125 -15.99 -8.10 -0.40
N HIS A 126 -14.78 -7.84 0.08
CA HIS A 126 -14.49 -7.30 1.41
C HIS A 126 -14.38 -5.76 1.46
N GLN A 127 -14.80 -5.06 0.41
CA GLN A 127 -14.71 -3.58 0.30
C GLN A 127 -13.27 -3.04 0.39
N MET A 128 -12.27 -3.86 0.04
CA MET A 128 -10.86 -3.51 0.00
C MET A 128 -10.45 -3.19 -1.43
N ARG A 129 -9.74 -2.07 -1.64
CA ARG A 129 -9.15 -1.70 -2.93
C ARG A 129 -7.80 -2.37 -3.12
N VAL A 130 -7.41 -2.59 -4.38
CA VAL A 130 -6.11 -3.15 -4.73
C VAL A 130 -5.33 -2.16 -5.60
N MET A 131 -4.14 -1.78 -5.16
CA MET A 131 -3.18 -0.98 -5.93
C MET A 131 -1.99 -1.85 -6.34
N LEU A 132 -1.42 -1.56 -7.51
CA LEU A 132 -0.14 -2.14 -7.93
C LEU A 132 0.99 -1.13 -7.75
N ASP A 133 2.16 -1.62 -7.36
CA ASP A 133 3.39 -0.86 -7.45
C ASP A 133 3.81 -0.70 -8.91
N TRP A 134 4.15 0.51 -9.33
CA TRP A 134 4.40 0.84 -10.72
C TRP A 134 5.70 1.58 -10.94
N ILE A 135 6.63 0.96 -11.64
CA ILE A 135 7.95 1.48 -11.94
C ILE A 135 7.94 2.12 -13.33
N ALA A 136 7.66 3.43 -13.42
CA ALA A 136 7.62 4.11 -14.70
C ALA A 136 8.98 4.67 -15.15
N ASN A 137 9.92 4.89 -14.22
CA ASN A 137 11.18 5.58 -14.49
C ASN A 137 12.19 4.75 -15.31
N HIS A 138 12.22 3.42 -15.12
CA HIS A 138 13.27 2.55 -15.65
C HIS A 138 12.78 1.12 -15.91
N THR A 139 13.60 0.33 -16.61
CA THR A 139 13.39 -1.11 -16.84
C THR A 139 14.64 -1.90 -16.51
N SER A 140 14.53 -3.22 -16.49
CA SER A 140 15.70 -4.10 -16.53
C SER A 140 16.46 -3.95 -17.85
N TRP A 141 17.73 -4.31 -17.87
CA TRP A 141 18.55 -4.31 -19.10
C TRP A 141 18.10 -5.38 -20.11
N ASP A 142 17.46 -6.46 -19.67
CA ASP A 142 16.91 -7.52 -20.52
C ASP A 142 15.41 -7.36 -20.82
N ASN A 143 14.85 -6.17 -20.55
CA ASN A 143 13.53 -5.81 -21.05
C ASN A 143 13.54 -5.80 -22.59
N ARG A 144 12.49 -6.35 -23.21
CA ARG A 144 12.39 -6.46 -24.67
C ARG A 144 12.50 -5.11 -25.39
N TRP A 145 12.13 -4.02 -24.74
CA TRP A 145 12.23 -2.66 -25.32
C TRP A 145 13.69 -2.23 -25.50
N VAL A 146 14.62 -2.65 -24.65
CA VAL A 146 16.05 -2.30 -24.75
C VAL A 146 16.63 -2.75 -26.08
N THR A 147 16.29 -3.96 -26.52
CA THR A 147 16.79 -4.50 -27.80
C THR A 147 16.01 -3.99 -29.00
N ALA A 148 14.66 -3.84 -28.85
CA ALA A 148 13.79 -3.44 -29.96
C ALA A 148 13.82 -1.93 -30.23
N HIS A 149 14.06 -1.11 -29.20
CA HIS A 149 13.94 0.33 -29.20
C HIS A 149 14.99 0.96 -28.30
N SER A 150 16.28 0.82 -28.67
CA SER A 150 17.38 1.39 -27.87
C SER A 150 17.33 2.91 -27.76
N ASP A 151 16.64 3.57 -28.66
CA ASP A 151 16.37 5.02 -28.67
C ASP A 151 15.33 5.46 -27.59
N TRP A 152 14.57 4.52 -27.02
CA TRP A 152 13.63 4.79 -25.92
C TRP A 152 14.33 5.04 -24.57
N TYR A 153 15.63 4.89 -24.52
CA TYR A 153 16.41 4.94 -23.28
C TYR A 153 17.39 6.12 -23.27
N GLN A 154 17.66 6.61 -22.09
CA GLN A 154 18.59 7.71 -21.84
C GLN A 154 19.55 7.36 -20.69
N PRO A 155 20.71 8.03 -20.60
CA PRO A 155 21.58 7.90 -19.43
C PRO A 155 20.92 8.37 -18.15
N ALA A 156 21.35 7.84 -16.99
CA ALA A 156 20.96 8.30 -15.67
C ALA A 156 21.12 9.83 -15.53
N GLN A 157 20.07 10.50 -15.12
CA GLN A 157 20.01 11.96 -15.02
C GLN A 157 20.36 12.46 -13.61
N THR A 158 19.90 11.74 -12.57
CA THR A 158 20.04 12.14 -11.17
C THR A 158 21.24 11.46 -10.49
N ALA A 159 21.58 11.91 -9.27
CA ALA A 159 22.61 11.27 -8.46
C ALA A 159 22.18 9.87 -7.98
N ASP A 160 20.88 9.70 -7.69
CA ASP A 160 20.32 8.45 -7.23
C ASP A 160 20.31 7.43 -8.39
N GLU A 161 19.82 7.79 -9.56
CA GLU A 161 19.81 6.94 -10.75
C GLU A 161 21.21 6.41 -11.12
N LYS A 162 22.26 7.22 -10.92
CA LYS A 162 23.65 6.80 -11.20
C LYS A 162 24.14 5.67 -10.29
N GLN A 163 23.45 5.39 -9.19
CA GLN A 163 23.75 4.31 -8.27
C GLN A 163 23.04 2.99 -8.67
N TRP A 164 22.01 3.04 -9.52
CA TRP A 164 21.23 1.87 -9.92
C TRP A 164 21.80 1.27 -11.21
N ALA A 165 22.76 0.36 -11.05
CA ALA A 165 23.47 -0.26 -12.18
C ALA A 165 22.67 -1.38 -12.88
N ASP A 166 21.66 -1.91 -12.22
CA ASP A 166 20.83 -3.05 -12.65
C ASP A 166 19.65 -2.63 -13.55
N VAL A 167 19.44 -1.33 -13.74
CA VAL A 167 18.35 -0.78 -14.54
C VAL A 167 18.83 0.19 -15.61
N THR A 168 17.97 0.51 -16.58
CA THR A 168 18.17 1.51 -17.62
C THR A 168 16.94 2.41 -17.74
N PHE A 169 17.16 3.71 -17.99
CA PHE A 169 16.17 4.77 -17.77
C PHE A 169 15.41 5.09 -19.06
N LEU A 170 14.10 5.24 -18.96
CA LEU A 170 13.23 5.57 -20.08
C LEU A 170 13.32 7.05 -20.46
N ASN A 171 13.27 7.34 -21.75
CA ASN A 171 13.32 8.68 -22.31
C ASN A 171 11.90 9.21 -22.58
N TYR A 172 11.35 9.96 -21.66
CA TYR A 172 10.00 10.54 -21.74
C TYR A 172 9.90 11.77 -22.68
N ASP A 173 11.00 12.22 -23.29
CA ASP A 173 10.94 13.18 -24.42
C ASP A 173 10.33 12.53 -25.68
N MET A 174 10.25 11.21 -25.72
CA MET A 174 9.64 10.45 -26.80
C MET A 174 8.17 10.13 -26.49
N GLN A 175 7.26 10.68 -27.30
CA GLN A 175 5.82 10.46 -27.13
C GLN A 175 5.44 8.95 -27.14
N VAL A 176 6.12 8.15 -27.96
CA VAL A 176 5.87 6.70 -28.02
C VAL A 176 6.17 5.97 -26.70
N VAL A 177 7.15 6.45 -25.91
CA VAL A 177 7.42 5.94 -24.57
C VAL A 177 6.27 6.28 -23.64
N CYS A 178 5.82 7.54 -23.67
CA CYS A 178 4.64 7.98 -22.91
C CYS A 178 3.41 7.13 -23.23
N ASP A 179 3.10 6.98 -24.52
CA ASP A 179 1.90 6.23 -24.98
C ASP A 179 1.98 4.75 -24.59
N THR A 180 3.17 4.14 -24.72
CA THR A 180 3.37 2.73 -24.40
C THR A 180 3.26 2.48 -22.89
N MET A 181 3.90 3.32 -22.07
CA MET A 181 3.83 3.20 -20.61
C MET A 181 2.40 3.42 -20.09
N GLN A 182 1.70 4.43 -20.61
CA GLN A 182 0.27 4.65 -20.32
C GLN A 182 -0.58 3.43 -20.70
N ALA A 183 -0.34 2.84 -21.87
CA ALA A 183 -1.08 1.65 -22.32
C ALA A 183 -0.84 0.45 -21.38
N CYS A 184 0.39 0.28 -20.88
CA CYS A 184 0.71 -0.75 -19.88
C CYS A 184 -0.05 -0.54 -18.57
N MET A 185 -0.15 0.70 -18.07
CA MET A 185 -0.94 0.99 -16.86
C MET A 185 -2.44 0.72 -17.10
N LEU A 186 -2.98 1.18 -18.21
CA LEU A 186 -4.38 0.95 -18.57
C LEU A 186 -4.71 -0.54 -18.77
N TYR A 187 -3.75 -1.35 -19.22
CA TYR A 187 -3.91 -2.80 -19.33
C TYR A 187 -4.31 -3.42 -17.98
N TRP A 188 -3.64 -3.08 -16.88
CA TRP A 188 -3.94 -3.64 -15.56
C TRP A 188 -5.28 -3.17 -15.00
N VAL A 189 -5.64 -1.90 -15.23
CA VAL A 189 -6.97 -1.39 -14.85
C VAL A 189 -8.07 -2.15 -15.59
N ASN A 190 -7.91 -2.40 -16.90
CA ASN A 190 -8.92 -3.06 -17.71
C ASN A 190 -8.99 -4.57 -17.49
N GLU A 191 -7.82 -5.25 -17.38
CA GLU A 191 -7.75 -6.71 -17.35
C GLU A 191 -7.85 -7.28 -15.94
N ALA A 192 -7.21 -6.65 -14.97
CA ALA A 192 -7.20 -7.13 -13.60
C ALA A 192 -8.22 -6.43 -12.69
N GLY A 193 -8.79 -5.31 -13.12
CA GLY A 193 -9.77 -4.56 -12.33
C GLY A 193 -9.20 -3.87 -11.09
N ILE A 194 -7.87 -3.57 -11.09
CA ILE A 194 -7.22 -2.89 -9.97
C ILE A 194 -7.74 -1.47 -9.76
N ASP A 195 -7.52 -0.93 -8.58
CA ASP A 195 -8.11 0.33 -8.12
C ASP A 195 -7.14 1.51 -8.14
N GLY A 196 -5.88 1.31 -8.54
CA GLY A 196 -4.91 2.38 -8.61
C GLY A 196 -3.46 1.91 -8.60
N PHE A 197 -2.57 2.86 -8.35
CA PHE A 197 -1.13 2.61 -8.39
C PHE A 197 -0.37 3.36 -7.30
N ARG A 198 0.64 2.71 -6.73
CA ARG A 198 1.77 3.40 -6.10
C ARG A 198 2.84 3.56 -7.17
N CYS A 199 3.25 4.78 -7.44
CA CYS A 199 4.21 5.08 -8.50
C CYS A 199 5.60 5.30 -7.90
N ASP A 200 6.48 4.34 -8.21
CA ASP A 200 7.87 4.30 -7.79
C ASP A 200 8.67 5.49 -8.35
N TYR A 201 9.52 6.12 -7.52
CA TYR A 201 10.39 7.23 -7.90
C TYR A 201 9.69 8.23 -8.84
N ALA A 202 8.48 8.65 -8.47
CA ALA A 202 7.60 9.43 -9.33
C ALA A 202 8.22 10.75 -9.82
N GLN A 203 9.15 11.31 -9.06
CA GLN A 203 9.89 12.52 -9.41
C GLN A 203 10.87 12.33 -10.58
N GLY A 204 11.25 11.11 -10.91
CA GLY A 204 12.09 10.79 -12.07
C GLY A 204 11.32 10.79 -13.41
N VAL A 205 10.00 10.93 -13.36
CA VAL A 205 9.11 10.90 -14.51
C VAL A 205 8.40 12.25 -14.66
N PRO A 206 8.29 12.82 -15.89
CA PRO A 206 7.71 14.16 -16.08
C PRO A 206 6.27 14.28 -15.58
N LEU A 207 5.94 15.38 -14.93
CA LEU A 207 4.58 15.69 -14.44
C LEU A 207 3.53 15.69 -15.57
N SER A 208 3.93 16.06 -16.80
CA SER A 208 3.04 16.02 -17.98
C SER A 208 2.60 14.58 -18.31
N PHE A 209 3.51 13.61 -18.20
CA PHE A 209 3.17 12.19 -18.36
C PHE A 209 2.18 11.75 -17.29
N TRP A 210 2.46 12.03 -16.01
CA TRP A 210 1.56 11.66 -14.92
C TRP A 210 0.19 12.27 -15.11
N LYS A 211 0.11 13.56 -15.42
CA LYS A 211 -1.16 14.26 -15.64
C LYS A 211 -2.01 13.63 -16.74
N SER A 212 -1.41 13.32 -17.88
CA SER A 212 -2.13 12.69 -18.99
C SER A 212 -2.55 11.25 -18.67
N THR A 213 -1.66 10.48 -18.04
CA THR A 213 -1.88 9.07 -17.71
C THR A 213 -2.92 8.90 -16.60
N ILE A 214 -2.84 9.69 -15.54
CA ILE A 214 -3.84 9.66 -14.45
C ILE A 214 -5.22 10.08 -14.97
N SER A 215 -5.27 11.09 -15.86
CA SER A 215 -6.52 11.48 -16.52
C SER A 215 -7.11 10.32 -17.34
N ALA A 216 -6.28 9.60 -18.11
CA ALA A 216 -6.71 8.45 -18.90
C ALA A 216 -7.18 7.28 -18.01
N ILE A 217 -6.50 7.01 -16.91
CA ILE A 217 -6.89 6.00 -15.91
C ILE A 217 -8.25 6.37 -15.32
N ARG A 218 -8.43 7.62 -14.88
CA ARG A 218 -9.69 8.09 -14.27
C ARG A 218 -10.85 8.17 -15.26
N ALA A 219 -10.57 8.26 -16.54
CA ALA A 219 -11.60 8.11 -17.59
C ALA A 219 -12.15 6.68 -17.66
N LYS A 220 -11.42 5.67 -17.16
CA LYS A 220 -11.86 4.26 -17.06
C LYS A 220 -12.37 3.92 -15.65
N LYS A 221 -11.71 4.41 -14.62
CA LYS A 221 -12.01 4.20 -13.21
C LYS A 221 -11.90 5.54 -12.49
N SER A 222 -13.04 6.24 -12.35
CA SER A 222 -13.09 7.63 -11.89
C SER A 222 -12.56 7.83 -10.47
N ASP A 223 -12.57 6.79 -9.66
CA ASP A 223 -12.12 6.75 -8.26
C ASP A 223 -10.72 6.10 -8.10
N ALA A 224 -9.95 5.96 -9.18
CA ALA A 224 -8.62 5.38 -9.10
C ALA A 224 -7.72 6.14 -8.12
N LEU A 225 -7.13 5.40 -7.17
CA LEU A 225 -6.26 5.92 -6.12
C LEU A 225 -4.81 5.99 -6.62
N MET A 226 -4.19 7.15 -6.52
CA MET A 226 -2.85 7.40 -7.02
C MET A 226 -1.93 7.87 -5.89
N LEU A 227 -0.96 7.05 -5.53
CA LEU A 227 0.08 7.34 -4.54
C LEU A 227 1.42 7.56 -5.25
N ALA A 228 2.07 8.70 -5.02
CA ALA A 228 3.41 8.95 -5.57
C ALA A 228 4.49 8.77 -4.50
N GLU A 229 5.53 8.04 -4.85
CA GLU A 229 6.76 8.04 -4.07
C GLU A 229 7.56 9.30 -4.35
N THR A 230 7.14 10.37 -3.71
CA THR A 230 7.81 11.68 -3.69
C THR A 230 7.23 12.54 -2.58
N SER A 231 7.97 13.53 -2.13
CA SER A 231 7.46 14.61 -1.27
C SER A 231 7.14 15.90 -2.04
N ASP A 232 7.43 15.94 -3.34
CA ASP A 232 7.20 17.12 -4.20
C ASP A 232 5.70 17.33 -4.48
N VAL A 233 5.16 18.40 -3.92
CA VAL A 233 3.74 18.76 -3.97
C VAL A 233 3.22 19.05 -5.39
N ALA A 234 4.08 19.30 -6.37
CA ALA A 234 3.69 19.45 -7.76
C ALA A 234 2.99 18.19 -8.33
N HIS A 235 3.21 17.03 -7.71
CA HIS A 235 2.54 15.78 -8.10
C HIS A 235 1.04 15.78 -7.78
N TYR A 236 0.57 16.58 -6.82
CA TYR A 236 -0.87 16.77 -6.62
C TYR A 236 -1.54 17.42 -7.85
N ASP A 237 -0.86 18.40 -8.48
CA ASP A 237 -1.36 19.04 -9.71
C ASP A 237 -1.36 18.09 -10.92
N ALA A 238 -0.53 17.05 -10.88
CA ALA A 238 -0.54 15.98 -11.87
C ALA A 238 -1.66 14.95 -11.65
N GLY A 239 -2.34 15.00 -10.49
CA GLY A 239 -3.51 14.18 -10.20
C GLY A 239 -3.30 13.13 -9.11
N PHE A 240 -2.16 13.05 -8.46
CA PHE A 240 -1.96 12.14 -7.33
C PHE A 240 -2.85 12.53 -6.14
N ASP A 241 -3.25 11.55 -5.35
CA ASP A 241 -4.08 11.72 -4.16
C ASP A 241 -3.25 11.75 -2.88
N LEU A 242 -2.17 10.94 -2.87
CA LEU A 242 -1.29 10.76 -1.72
C LEU A 242 0.17 10.92 -2.14
N LEU A 243 0.95 11.53 -1.25
CA LEU A 243 2.41 11.58 -1.34
C LEU A 243 3.07 10.94 -0.10
N TYR A 244 4.33 10.56 -0.23
CA TYR A 244 5.15 10.07 0.86
C TYR A 244 5.49 11.16 1.88
N SER A 245 5.85 10.74 3.10
CA SER A 245 6.14 11.59 4.25
C SER A 245 7.43 11.22 4.95
N TRP A 246 8.55 11.19 4.22
CA TRP A 246 9.86 10.85 4.80
C TRP A 246 10.27 11.74 5.96
N SER A 247 10.10 13.08 5.82
CA SER A 247 10.47 14.01 6.90
C SER A 247 9.71 13.74 8.19
N TYR A 248 8.43 13.37 8.07
CA TYR A 248 7.59 12.97 9.20
C TYR A 248 8.07 11.63 9.80
N MET A 249 8.26 10.61 8.98
CA MET A 249 8.72 9.28 9.41
C MET A 249 10.06 9.38 10.17
N TYR A 250 11.06 10.08 9.62
CA TYR A 250 12.34 10.30 10.31
C TYR A 250 12.20 11.09 11.61
N ALA A 251 11.22 12.01 11.70
CA ALA A 251 10.96 12.72 12.94
C ALA A 251 10.30 11.82 14.01
N VAL A 252 9.45 10.87 13.62
CA VAL A 252 8.91 9.82 14.52
C VAL A 252 10.04 8.93 15.02
N GLU A 253 10.88 8.42 14.11
CA GLU A 253 12.06 7.61 14.48
C GLU A 253 12.99 8.37 15.43
N GLY A 254 13.28 9.64 15.12
CA GLY A 254 14.08 10.52 15.97
C GLY A 254 13.49 10.71 17.38
N LEU A 255 12.16 10.81 17.49
CA LEU A 255 11.48 10.93 18.77
C LEU A 255 11.65 9.67 19.63
N TYR A 256 11.49 8.47 19.05
CA TYR A 256 11.61 7.20 19.77
C TYR A 256 13.07 6.81 20.06
N SER A 257 14.01 7.12 19.17
CA SER A 257 15.44 6.94 19.43
C SER A 257 16.01 7.95 20.44
N GLY A 258 15.29 9.05 20.67
CA GLY A 258 15.72 10.13 21.56
C GLY A 258 16.66 11.15 20.92
N SER A 259 16.92 11.07 19.61
CA SER A 259 17.67 12.06 18.84
C SER A 259 16.83 13.28 18.46
N GLY A 260 15.49 13.14 18.44
CA GLY A 260 14.51 14.18 18.14
C GLY A 260 13.61 14.52 19.32
N THR A 261 12.66 15.43 19.08
CA THR A 261 11.67 15.89 20.04
C THR A 261 10.26 15.85 19.45
N PHE A 262 9.23 15.89 20.31
CA PHE A 262 7.86 16.02 19.82
C PHE A 262 7.63 17.33 19.05
N GLY A 263 8.33 18.41 19.43
CA GLY A 263 8.30 19.67 18.69
C GLY A 263 8.87 19.54 17.26
N SER A 264 9.94 18.77 17.07
CA SER A 264 10.46 18.50 15.71
C SER A 264 9.51 17.66 14.87
N LEU A 265 8.82 16.68 15.46
CA LEU A 265 7.76 15.93 14.79
C LEU A 265 6.59 16.83 14.36
N LEU A 266 6.10 17.69 15.24
CA LEU A 266 5.03 18.64 14.91
C LEU A 266 5.47 19.65 13.85
N SER A 267 6.74 20.05 13.82
CA SER A 267 7.28 20.93 12.79
C SER A 267 7.32 20.25 11.43
N ALA A 268 7.74 18.99 11.36
CA ALA A 268 7.71 18.20 10.13
C ALA A 268 6.27 18.02 9.63
N HIS A 269 5.35 17.64 10.51
CA HIS A 269 3.92 17.53 10.22
C HIS A 269 3.35 18.82 9.65
N THR A 270 3.54 19.95 10.33
CA THR A 270 3.00 21.25 9.92
C THR A 270 3.60 21.71 8.58
N SER A 271 4.91 21.50 8.37
CA SER A 271 5.57 21.85 7.12
C SER A 271 4.96 21.10 5.92
N GLU A 272 4.69 19.80 6.07
CA GLU A 272 4.10 19.01 5.00
C GLU A 272 2.64 19.42 4.73
N TYR A 273 1.82 19.62 5.78
CA TYR A 273 0.40 19.99 5.60
C TYR A 273 0.17 21.43 5.15
N ASN A 274 1.09 22.36 5.43
CA ASN A 274 1.01 23.72 4.90
C ASN A 274 1.09 23.75 3.35
N SER A 275 1.64 22.72 2.75
CA SER A 275 1.77 22.59 1.28
C SER A 275 0.89 21.50 0.67
N THR A 276 0.11 20.79 1.48
CA THR A 276 -0.82 19.75 1.00
C THR A 276 -2.19 20.40 0.75
N PRO A 277 -2.78 20.28 -0.46
CA PRO A 277 -4.11 20.77 -0.75
C PRO A 277 -5.18 20.13 0.15
N GLU A 278 -6.29 20.83 0.40
CA GLU A 278 -7.36 20.37 1.31
C GLU A 278 -8.06 19.08 0.86
N ASP A 279 -8.09 18.81 -0.45
CA ASP A 279 -8.66 17.60 -1.07
C ASP A 279 -7.64 16.46 -1.24
N LYS A 280 -6.43 16.62 -0.71
CA LYS A 280 -5.30 15.69 -0.81
C LYS A 280 -4.79 15.30 0.57
N ASP A 281 -4.02 14.21 0.62
CA ASP A 281 -3.46 13.77 1.90
C ASP A 281 -2.03 13.22 1.74
N ARG A 282 -1.46 12.81 2.85
CA ARG A 282 -0.13 12.21 2.98
C ARG A 282 -0.24 10.78 3.49
N MET A 283 0.49 9.85 2.88
CA MET A 283 0.67 8.54 3.46
C MET A 283 1.59 8.63 4.69
N ARG A 284 1.15 8.05 5.80
CA ARG A 284 1.84 8.04 7.10
C ARG A 284 2.23 6.63 7.49
N TYR A 285 3.49 6.45 7.80
CA TYR A 285 4.06 5.14 8.09
C TYR A 285 5.20 5.24 9.10
N VAL A 286 5.52 4.15 9.71
CA VAL A 286 6.68 4.01 10.61
C VAL A 286 7.82 3.25 9.94
N THR A 287 7.55 2.54 8.86
CA THR A 287 8.51 1.83 8.00
C THR A 287 7.87 1.51 6.65
N THR A 288 8.69 1.23 5.63
CA THR A 288 8.32 0.65 4.33
C THR A 288 9.24 -0.54 4.03
N HIS A 289 9.13 -1.09 2.83
CA HIS A 289 10.07 -2.12 2.36
C HIS A 289 11.53 -1.62 2.35
N ASP A 290 11.78 -0.33 2.09
CA ASP A 290 13.13 0.25 2.01
C ASP A 290 13.80 0.33 3.39
N GLU A 291 13.15 0.92 4.38
CA GLU A 291 13.68 0.99 5.74
C GLU A 291 13.85 -0.42 6.32
N SER A 292 12.86 -1.29 6.09
CA SER A 292 12.88 -2.67 6.57
C SER A 292 13.99 -3.51 5.96
N ALA A 293 14.56 -3.12 4.82
CA ALA A 293 15.72 -3.78 4.23
C ALA A 293 16.99 -3.65 5.10
N THR A 294 17.08 -2.61 5.92
CA THR A 294 18.25 -2.34 6.79
C THR A 294 18.02 -2.80 8.23
N ALA A 295 16.81 -2.69 8.73
CA ALA A 295 16.42 -3.13 10.08
C ALA A 295 14.95 -3.50 10.11
N GLY A 296 14.58 -4.53 10.84
CA GLY A 296 13.17 -4.92 10.96
C GLY A 296 12.33 -3.80 11.58
N PRO A 297 11.02 -3.78 11.27
CA PRO A 297 10.13 -2.72 11.70
C PRO A 297 10.24 -2.37 13.19
N GLY A 298 10.18 -3.38 14.06
CA GLY A 298 10.28 -3.16 15.50
C GLY A 298 11.65 -2.71 15.99
N THR A 299 12.72 -2.85 15.20
CA THR A 299 14.09 -2.51 15.61
C THR A 299 14.30 -1.01 15.76
N PHE A 300 13.75 -0.20 14.82
CA PHE A 300 13.82 1.26 14.88
C PHE A 300 13.16 1.81 16.15
N TYR A 301 12.15 1.12 16.68
CA TYR A 301 11.34 1.50 17.83
C TYR A 301 11.65 0.66 19.07
N HIS A 302 12.76 -0.09 19.07
CA HIS A 302 13.33 -0.88 20.18
C HIS A 302 12.53 -2.13 20.59
N SER A 303 11.30 -2.29 20.13
CA SER A 303 10.44 -3.45 20.41
C SER A 303 9.17 -3.39 19.55
N PRO A 304 8.43 -4.49 19.40
CA PRO A 304 7.11 -4.46 18.77
C PRO A 304 6.14 -3.51 19.49
N GLN A 305 6.21 -3.39 20.81
CA GLN A 305 5.39 -2.43 21.56
C GLN A 305 5.77 -0.98 21.28
N GLY A 306 7.07 -0.69 21.09
CA GLY A 306 7.55 0.64 20.68
C GLY A 306 7.06 1.01 19.29
N GLU A 307 7.07 0.06 18.36
CA GLU A 307 6.54 0.25 17.01
C GLU A 307 5.02 0.49 17.02
N LEU A 308 4.25 -0.29 17.79
CA LEU A 308 2.82 -0.04 17.97
C LEU A 308 2.53 1.34 18.55
N SER A 309 3.33 1.79 19.51
CA SER A 309 3.23 3.15 20.08
C SER A 309 3.52 4.23 19.04
N ALA A 310 4.57 4.04 18.23
CA ALA A 310 4.92 4.95 17.13
C ALA A 310 3.83 4.97 16.05
N PHE A 311 3.31 3.79 15.72
CA PHE A 311 2.21 3.66 14.76
C PHE A 311 0.91 4.30 15.28
N CYS A 312 0.58 4.13 16.57
CA CYS A 312 -0.55 4.82 17.20
C CYS A 312 -0.40 6.35 17.08
N LEU A 313 0.74 6.89 17.47
CA LEU A 313 1.02 8.33 17.36
C LEU A 313 0.89 8.80 15.90
N THR A 314 1.41 8.02 14.96
CA THR A 314 1.38 8.30 13.51
C THR A 314 -0.04 8.28 12.97
N ALA A 315 -0.81 7.24 13.23
CA ALA A 315 -2.18 7.09 12.72
C ALA A 315 -3.13 8.16 13.27
N PHE A 316 -2.95 8.56 14.54
CA PHE A 316 -3.84 9.54 15.16
C PHE A 316 -3.36 10.99 15.02
N LEU A 317 -2.17 11.28 14.50
CA LEU A 317 -1.77 12.68 14.32
C LEU A 317 -2.39 13.30 13.06
N SER A 318 -2.43 12.63 11.95
CA SER A 318 -3.12 12.97 10.68
C SER A 318 -2.51 12.19 9.51
N GLY A 319 -3.25 12.06 8.44
CA GLY A 319 -2.85 11.38 7.21
C GLY A 319 -3.39 9.97 7.11
N VAL A 320 -3.04 9.30 6.03
CA VAL A 320 -3.47 7.93 5.74
C VAL A 320 -2.45 6.95 6.28
N PRO A 321 -2.74 6.18 7.34
CA PRO A 321 -1.80 5.23 7.90
C PRO A 321 -1.54 4.07 6.93
N MET A 322 -0.27 3.64 6.85
CA MET A 322 0.17 2.48 6.09
C MET A 322 0.92 1.51 7.01
N ILE A 323 0.62 0.24 6.87
CA ILE A 323 1.23 -0.90 7.54
C ILE A 323 2.05 -1.67 6.51
N TYR A 324 3.33 -1.89 6.75
CA TYR A 324 4.16 -2.76 5.91
C TYR A 324 4.07 -4.20 6.38
N SER A 325 4.03 -5.16 5.46
CA SER A 325 4.01 -6.61 5.73
C SER A 325 5.03 -7.01 6.78
N SER A 326 4.60 -7.74 7.80
CA SER A 326 5.30 -8.19 8.99
C SER A 326 5.29 -7.27 10.21
N GLN A 327 4.83 -6.02 10.11
CA GLN A 327 4.61 -5.18 11.30
C GLN A 327 3.63 -5.85 12.27
N GLU A 328 2.54 -6.42 11.75
CA GLU A 328 1.53 -7.13 12.55
C GLU A 328 2.07 -8.41 13.20
N LEU A 329 3.21 -8.91 12.72
CA LEU A 329 3.88 -10.06 13.33
C LEU A 329 4.86 -9.64 14.45
N GLY A 330 5.09 -8.35 14.65
CA GLY A 330 6.09 -7.84 15.56
C GLY A 330 7.53 -8.16 15.13
N ASN A 331 7.78 -8.16 13.83
CA ASN A 331 9.07 -8.55 13.27
C ASN A 331 10.19 -7.60 13.67
N MET A 332 11.28 -8.16 14.21
CA MET A 332 12.48 -7.43 14.62
C MET A 332 13.65 -7.59 13.65
N ASN A 333 13.51 -8.42 12.62
CA ASN A 333 14.59 -8.72 11.69
C ASN A 333 14.46 -7.89 10.41
N ALA A 334 15.59 -7.50 9.83
CA ALA A 334 15.62 -6.90 8.51
C ALA A 334 15.02 -7.83 7.45
N ILE A 335 14.31 -7.25 6.48
CA ILE A 335 13.69 -7.97 5.37
C ILE A 335 14.35 -7.48 4.09
N ASN A 336 15.25 -8.31 3.55
CA ASN A 336 15.74 -8.04 2.19
C ASN A 336 14.67 -8.42 1.20
N PHE A 337 13.92 -7.43 0.69
CA PHE A 337 12.80 -7.63 -0.23
C PHE A 337 13.22 -8.13 -1.63
N PHE A 338 14.52 -8.27 -1.91
CA PHE A 338 15.02 -8.95 -3.11
C PHE A 338 14.89 -10.47 -3.00
N ASN A 339 14.77 -11.01 -1.79
CA ASN A 339 14.73 -12.44 -1.51
C ASN A 339 13.37 -12.88 -0.96
N TYR A 340 13.13 -14.18 -1.02
CA TYR A 340 12.01 -14.79 -0.30
C TYR A 340 12.38 -14.92 1.17
N ASN A 341 11.53 -14.41 2.06
CA ASN A 341 11.67 -14.47 3.52
C ASN A 341 10.31 -14.91 4.11
N ILE A 342 9.91 -16.16 3.80
CA ILE A 342 8.57 -16.65 4.12
C ILE A 342 8.29 -16.56 5.61
N MET A 343 7.15 -15.96 5.97
CA MET A 343 6.70 -15.73 7.33
C MET A 343 5.39 -16.47 7.63
N ASP A 344 5.15 -16.79 8.89
CA ASP A 344 3.90 -17.41 9.31
C ASP A 344 2.81 -16.36 9.60
N PHE A 345 2.10 -15.97 8.56
CA PHE A 345 0.97 -15.05 8.66
C PHE A 345 -0.30 -15.69 9.29
N LYS A 346 -0.29 -17.01 9.58
CA LYS A 346 -1.41 -17.69 10.24
C LYS A 346 -1.31 -17.67 11.75
N ALA A 347 -0.10 -17.48 12.28
CA ALA A 347 0.11 -17.44 13.73
C ALA A 347 -0.56 -16.22 14.34
N GLU A 348 -1.41 -16.43 15.34
CA GLU A 348 -1.92 -15.36 16.20
C GLU A 348 -0.81 -14.86 17.14
N ASN A 349 -0.77 -13.54 17.34
CA ASN A 349 0.20 -12.90 18.22
C ASN A 349 -0.35 -11.61 18.83
N ASP A 350 0.31 -11.15 19.90
CA ASP A 350 -0.12 -9.97 20.66
C ASP A 350 -0.05 -8.68 19.84
N THR A 351 0.93 -8.55 18.93
CA THR A 351 1.11 -7.35 18.10
C THR A 351 -0.06 -7.19 17.12
N ARG A 352 -0.46 -8.28 16.44
CA ARG A 352 -1.63 -8.27 15.55
C ARG A 352 -2.90 -7.96 16.32
N THR A 353 -3.07 -8.57 17.50
CA THR A 353 -4.24 -8.31 18.34
C THR A 353 -4.33 -6.85 18.76
N ALA A 354 -3.21 -6.25 19.18
CA ALA A 354 -3.15 -4.84 19.53
C ALA A 354 -3.40 -3.94 18.32
N LEU A 355 -2.87 -4.29 17.14
CA LEU A 355 -3.08 -3.53 15.91
C LEU A 355 -4.56 -3.57 15.48
N LYS A 356 -5.22 -4.74 15.55
CA LYS A 356 -6.68 -4.85 15.31
C LYS A 356 -7.48 -3.92 16.22
N GLN A 357 -7.17 -3.92 17.52
CA GLN A 357 -7.85 -3.03 18.47
C GLN A 357 -7.62 -1.55 18.15
N LEU A 358 -6.37 -1.18 17.82
CA LEU A 358 -5.98 0.17 17.49
C LEU A 358 -6.72 0.67 16.23
N MET A 359 -6.75 -0.13 15.18
CA MET A 359 -7.42 0.24 13.92
C MET A 359 -8.93 0.24 14.04
N LYS A 360 -9.51 -0.61 14.88
CA LYS A 360 -10.94 -0.52 15.23
C LYS A 360 -11.26 0.86 15.83
N VAL A 361 -10.49 1.30 16.83
CA VAL A 361 -10.65 2.64 17.43
C VAL A 361 -10.44 3.74 16.39
N TYR A 362 -9.43 3.56 15.50
CA TYR A 362 -9.17 4.49 14.41
C TYR A 362 -10.42 4.70 13.54
N HIS A 363 -11.07 3.64 13.09
CA HIS A 363 -12.28 3.74 12.26
C HIS A 363 -13.48 4.30 13.03
N GLU A 364 -13.73 3.83 14.26
CA GLU A 364 -14.85 4.26 15.10
C GLU A 364 -14.79 5.76 15.48
N THR A 365 -13.59 6.34 15.47
CA THR A 365 -13.36 7.75 15.86
C THR A 365 -13.03 8.66 14.66
N ALA A 366 -13.27 8.21 13.42
CA ALA A 366 -12.99 8.99 12.21
C ALA A 366 -13.68 10.36 12.21
N HIS A 367 -14.92 10.43 12.70
CA HIS A 367 -15.69 11.68 12.82
C HIS A 367 -15.01 12.73 13.72
N LEU A 368 -14.34 12.30 14.80
CA LEU A 368 -13.64 13.21 15.71
C LEU A 368 -12.36 13.78 15.08
N ARG A 369 -11.69 13.01 14.23
CA ARG A 369 -10.43 13.45 13.60
C ARG A 369 -10.61 14.59 12.59
N GLY A 370 -11.82 14.83 12.11
CA GLY A 370 -12.19 16.03 11.36
C GLY A 370 -12.45 17.28 12.22
N GLY A 371 -12.49 17.13 13.55
CA GLY A 371 -12.76 18.20 14.50
C GLY A 371 -11.52 19.02 14.91
N SER A 372 -11.67 19.79 16.00
CA SER A 372 -10.58 20.56 16.59
C SER A 372 -9.48 19.63 17.13
N ARG A 373 -8.24 19.92 16.79
CA ARG A 373 -7.08 19.15 17.24
C ARG A 373 -6.13 19.98 18.11
N ILE A 374 -5.76 19.43 19.26
CA ILE A 374 -4.72 19.99 20.14
C ILE A 374 -3.66 18.93 20.36
N THR A 375 -2.39 19.33 20.32
CA THR A 375 -1.27 18.46 20.61
C THR A 375 -0.43 19.05 21.75
N GLY A 376 0.15 18.18 22.57
CA GLY A 376 0.99 18.62 23.68
C GLY A 376 1.85 17.54 24.28
N SER A 377 2.64 17.93 25.28
CA SER A 377 3.51 17.01 26.02
C SER A 377 3.18 17.10 27.52
N LEU A 378 3.07 15.95 28.17
CA LEU A 378 2.90 15.85 29.62
C LEU A 378 4.26 15.87 30.33
N ASN A 379 5.28 15.38 29.65
CA ASN A 379 6.71 15.53 29.98
C ASN A 379 7.52 15.33 28.69
N THR A 380 8.85 15.18 28.81
CA THR A 380 9.74 15.02 27.64
C THR A 380 9.58 13.66 26.91
N LYS A 381 8.81 12.72 27.45
CA LYS A 381 8.65 11.34 26.94
C LYS A 381 7.19 10.93 26.75
N VAL A 382 6.26 11.71 27.25
CA VAL A 382 4.82 11.40 27.11
C VAL A 382 4.14 12.56 26.40
N HIS A 383 3.50 12.24 25.29
CA HIS A 383 2.86 13.19 24.41
C HIS A 383 1.39 12.84 24.23
N TYR A 384 0.57 13.83 23.88
CA TYR A 384 -0.85 13.57 23.63
C TYR A 384 -1.35 14.32 22.39
N ILE A 385 -2.38 13.74 21.81
CA ILE A 385 -3.20 14.32 20.77
C ILE A 385 -4.63 14.34 21.32
N GLU A 386 -5.30 15.48 21.24
CA GLU A 386 -6.69 15.63 21.61
C GLU A 386 -7.50 16.03 20.39
N TYR A 387 -8.61 15.38 20.21
CA TYR A 387 -9.64 15.74 19.26
C TYR A 387 -10.94 16.02 19.98
N SER A 388 -11.62 17.06 19.60
CA SER A 388 -12.93 17.42 20.18
C SER A 388 -13.88 18.00 19.14
N ASP A 389 -15.13 17.67 19.30
CA ASP A 389 -16.26 18.34 18.67
C ASP A 389 -17.20 18.91 19.74
N GLU A 390 -18.43 19.22 19.38
CA GLU A 390 -19.44 19.80 20.32
C GLU A 390 -19.95 18.81 21.38
N GLN A 391 -19.72 17.50 21.19
CA GLN A 391 -20.31 16.42 21.99
C GLN A 391 -19.27 15.58 22.73
N GLU A 392 -18.13 15.32 22.11
CA GLU A 392 -17.17 14.36 22.62
C GLU A 392 -15.73 14.89 22.56
N THR A 393 -14.89 14.40 23.46
CA THR A 393 -13.43 14.63 23.45
C THR A 393 -12.72 13.30 23.50
N MET A 394 -11.80 13.08 22.55
CA MET A 394 -10.89 11.94 22.52
C MET A 394 -9.46 12.40 22.81
N ILE A 395 -8.74 11.63 23.64
CA ILE A 395 -7.34 11.88 23.96
C ILE A 395 -6.54 10.63 23.68
N VAL A 396 -5.53 10.76 22.81
CA VAL A 396 -4.52 9.73 22.55
C VAL A 396 -3.27 10.12 23.31
N ILE A 397 -2.74 9.24 24.14
CA ILE A 397 -1.56 9.49 24.98
C ILE A 397 -0.53 8.41 24.68
N CYS A 398 0.71 8.80 24.33
CA CYS A 398 1.79 7.89 23.98
C CYS A 398 3.01 8.12 24.88
N ASN A 399 3.52 7.05 25.50
CA ASN A 399 4.84 7.02 26.12
C ASN A 399 5.87 6.60 25.06
N THR A 400 6.72 7.51 24.63
CA THR A 400 7.75 7.28 23.60
C THR A 400 9.06 6.74 24.17
N SER A 401 9.04 6.16 25.37
CA SER A 401 10.25 5.66 26.03
C SER A 401 10.11 4.26 26.59
N GLY A 402 11.21 3.53 26.64
CA GLY A 402 11.32 2.21 27.26
C GLY A 402 11.28 2.22 28.79
N LYS A 403 10.72 3.26 29.41
CA LYS A 403 10.60 3.39 30.86
C LYS A 403 9.16 3.71 31.25
N LYS A 404 8.75 3.19 32.41
CA LYS A 404 7.51 3.61 33.06
C LYS A 404 7.50 5.13 33.27
N GLN A 405 6.37 5.76 33.00
CA GLN A 405 6.14 7.19 33.19
C GLN A 405 4.92 7.42 34.09
N ASP A 406 5.08 8.25 35.11
CA ASP A 406 3.97 8.80 35.88
C ASP A 406 3.80 10.27 35.48
N VAL A 407 2.66 10.63 34.92
CA VAL A 407 2.42 11.97 34.36
C VAL A 407 1.13 12.56 34.87
N LYS A 408 1.14 13.89 35.03
CA LYS A 408 -0.04 14.65 35.43
C LYS A 408 -0.84 15.04 34.18
N LEU A 409 -2.12 14.70 34.16
CA LEU A 409 -3.03 15.14 33.10
C LEU A 409 -3.30 16.64 33.18
N PRO A 410 -3.57 17.31 32.04
CA PRO A 410 -4.09 18.66 32.01
C PRO A 410 -5.37 18.77 32.87
N MET A 411 -5.55 19.87 33.60
CA MET A 411 -6.67 20.06 34.54
C MET A 411 -8.06 19.83 33.91
N LYS A 412 -8.20 20.17 32.62
CA LYS A 412 -9.45 20.03 31.89
C LYS A 412 -9.89 18.58 31.69
N HIS A 413 -9.00 17.61 31.86
CA HIS A 413 -9.27 16.18 31.72
C HIS A 413 -9.39 15.45 33.05
N GLN A 414 -9.11 16.13 34.17
CA GLN A 414 -9.15 15.52 35.49
C GLN A 414 -10.56 15.39 36.02
N GLY A 415 -10.89 14.27 36.65
CA GLY A 415 -12.18 14.07 37.33
C GLY A 415 -13.32 13.68 36.37
N HIS A 416 -13.07 13.51 35.07
CA HIS A 416 -14.06 12.96 34.15
C HIS A 416 -14.10 11.43 34.26
N GLU A 417 -15.27 10.83 34.17
CA GLU A 417 -15.43 9.43 33.80
C GLU A 417 -15.19 9.31 32.30
N MET A 418 -14.26 8.44 31.91
CA MET A 418 -13.85 8.23 30.52
C MET A 418 -13.99 6.76 30.13
N SER A 419 -14.24 6.53 28.87
CA SER A 419 -14.10 5.20 28.26
C SER A 419 -12.67 5.01 27.77
N ASP A 420 -11.99 3.97 28.21
CA ASP A 420 -10.78 3.47 27.56
C ASP A 420 -11.21 2.75 26.27
N LEU A 421 -10.93 3.31 25.10
CA LEU A 421 -11.40 2.79 23.84
C LEU A 421 -10.71 1.49 23.41
N LEU A 422 -9.53 1.21 23.96
CA LEU A 422 -8.79 -0.02 23.64
C LEU A 422 -9.33 -1.22 24.44
N THR A 423 -9.82 -0.98 25.66
CA THR A 423 -10.28 -2.06 26.55
C THR A 423 -11.79 -2.08 26.73
N GLY A 424 -12.47 -1.00 26.42
CA GLY A 424 -13.90 -0.80 26.68
C GLY A 424 -14.22 -0.51 28.17
N ALA A 425 -13.21 -0.35 29.01
CA ALA A 425 -13.40 -0.10 30.45
C ALA A 425 -13.78 1.36 30.73
N SER A 426 -14.70 1.57 31.66
CA SER A 426 -14.93 2.91 32.25
C SER A 426 -13.82 3.17 33.27
N VAL A 427 -13.16 4.32 33.15
CA VAL A 427 -12.09 4.74 34.04
C VAL A 427 -12.32 6.16 34.53
N SER A 428 -12.18 6.37 35.84
CA SER A 428 -12.08 7.73 36.37
C SER A 428 -10.62 8.13 36.36
N LEU A 429 -10.26 9.10 35.51
CA LEU A 429 -8.88 9.52 35.41
C LEU A 429 -8.49 10.37 36.62
N GLU A 430 -7.54 9.83 37.38
CA GLU A 430 -6.90 10.53 38.48
C GLU A 430 -6.01 11.65 37.94
N THR A 431 -5.57 12.53 38.84
CA THR A 431 -4.64 13.62 38.51
C THR A 431 -3.33 13.10 37.89
N ILE A 432 -2.89 11.91 38.29
CA ILE A 432 -1.66 11.26 37.80
C ILE A 432 -2.05 9.92 37.16
N ILE A 433 -1.60 9.72 35.93
CA ILE A 433 -1.72 8.42 35.23
C ILE A 433 -0.34 7.80 35.07
N THR A 434 -0.32 6.46 35.14
CA THR A 434 0.87 5.67 34.89
C THR A 434 0.81 5.07 33.49
N LEU A 435 1.91 5.15 32.74
CA LEU A 435 2.10 4.45 31.48
C LEU A 435 3.31 3.51 31.58
N ALA A 436 3.14 2.26 31.20
CA ALA A 436 4.24 1.31 31.04
C ALA A 436 5.20 1.74 29.90
N PRO A 437 6.36 1.08 29.73
CA PRO A 437 7.24 1.32 28.60
C PRO A 437 6.49 1.22 27.26
N TYR A 438 6.60 2.27 26.43
CA TYR A 438 5.94 2.35 25.11
C TYR A 438 4.41 2.13 25.13
N GLU A 439 3.75 2.30 26.29
CA GLU A 439 2.30 2.20 26.38
C GLU A 439 1.64 3.40 25.70
N TYR A 440 0.56 3.15 24.98
CA TYR A 440 -0.37 4.15 24.51
C TYR A 440 -1.77 3.90 25.09
N LYS A 441 -2.52 4.96 25.26
CA LYS A 441 -3.89 4.92 25.79
C LYS A 441 -4.76 5.84 24.95
N ILE A 442 -5.99 5.44 24.73
CA ILE A 442 -6.99 6.26 24.00
C ILE A 442 -8.23 6.32 24.84
N TYR A 443 -8.55 7.51 25.31
CA TYR A 443 -9.71 7.78 26.15
C TYR A 443 -10.69 8.67 25.44
N LYS A 444 -11.99 8.48 25.76
CA LYS A 444 -13.09 9.32 25.27
C LYS A 444 -14.06 9.68 26.41
N TYR A 445 -14.54 10.90 26.44
CA TYR A 445 -15.58 11.39 27.34
C TYR A 445 -16.47 12.43 26.67
#